data_5178428fd9954c2f78b8171bf8bbace1
#
_entry.id   5178428fd9954c2f78b8171bf8bbace1
#
_cell.length_a   1.000
_cell.length_b   1.000
_cell.length_c   1.000
_cell.angle_alpha   90.00
_cell.angle_beta   90.00
_cell.angle_gamma   90.00
#
_symmetry.space_group_name_H-M   'P 1'
#
loop_
_entity.id
_entity.type
_entity.pdbx_description
1 polymer ?
#
loop_
_entity_poly.entity_id
_entity_poly.type
_entity_poly.pdbx_seq_one_letter_code
_entity_poly.pdbx_strand_id
1 'polypeptide(L)'
;FKPLAILTEEHSSLDILSSVPNLAECGYPDIKVPGGSFRSLMVKKGTPDYVIEWLADVAEKAFFSESFQDFMKRNGLIPAFRKLDEFRAYDAGIIADYEVILKEADLYKMQ
;
A
#
# COMPACT_ATOMS: atom_id res chain seq x y z
N PHE A 1 22.85 -11.13 5.03
CA PHE A 1 22.49 -9.73 4.76
C PHE A 1 22.12 -9.05 6.07
N LYS A 2 22.45 -7.76 6.20
CA LYS A 2 22.05 -6.93 7.33
C LYS A 2 21.14 -5.81 6.78
N PRO A 3 19.84 -5.79 7.13
CA PRO A 3 18.98 -4.69 6.76
C PRO A 3 19.42 -3.41 7.49
N LEU A 4 19.40 -2.27 6.81
CA LEU A 4 19.86 -1.00 7.34
C LEU A 4 18.68 -0.09 7.71
N ALA A 5 17.65 -0.06 6.87
CA ALA A 5 16.43 0.69 7.09
C ALA A 5 15.28 0.07 6.28
N ILE A 6 14.04 0.31 6.74
CA ILE A 6 12.83 0.05 5.98
C ILE A 6 12.29 1.35 5.41
N LEU A 7 11.69 1.24 4.19
CA LEU A 7 11.22 2.39 3.43
C LEU A 7 9.72 2.69 3.68
N THR A 8 9.15 2.17 4.77
CA THR A 8 7.77 2.41 5.18
C THR A 8 7.75 3.23 6.46
N GLU A 9 6.66 3.93 6.70
CA GLU A 9 6.47 4.68 7.96
C GLU A 9 6.29 3.74 9.14
N GLU A 10 5.64 2.60 8.93
CA GLU A 10 5.39 1.57 9.95
C GLU A 10 6.47 0.50 9.95
N HIS A 11 6.78 -0.01 11.13
CA HIS A 11 7.69 -1.15 11.27
C HIS A 11 7.13 -2.43 10.64
N SER A 12 8.02 -3.28 10.17
CA SER A 12 7.63 -4.57 9.60
C SER A 12 7.01 -5.48 10.65
N SER A 13 5.95 -6.20 10.28
CA SER A 13 5.35 -7.25 11.09
C SER A 13 6.17 -8.56 11.12
N LEU A 14 7.24 -8.65 10.32
CA LEU A 14 8.17 -9.77 10.35
C LEU A 14 9.13 -9.61 11.52
N ASP A 15 9.23 -10.62 12.39
CA ASP A 15 10.10 -10.60 13.58
C ASP A 15 11.55 -10.24 13.24
N ILE A 16 12.07 -10.76 12.12
CA ILE A 16 13.44 -10.51 11.66
C ILE A 16 13.69 -9.05 11.23
N LEU A 17 12.65 -8.29 10.93
CA LEU A 17 12.72 -6.89 10.51
C LEU A 17 12.10 -5.93 11.52
N SER A 18 11.52 -6.44 12.61
CA SER A 18 10.79 -5.61 13.60
C SER A 18 11.68 -4.57 14.29
N SER A 19 12.98 -4.85 14.41
CA SER A 19 13.97 -3.94 15.02
C SER A 19 14.71 -3.07 13.99
N VAL A 20 14.37 -3.17 12.71
CA VAL A 20 15.01 -2.36 11.66
C VAL A 20 14.36 -0.99 11.64
N PRO A 21 15.14 0.10 11.77
CA PRO A 21 14.60 1.46 11.80
C PRO A 21 13.99 1.85 10.44
N ASN A 22 13.03 2.75 10.47
CA ASN A 22 12.54 3.44 9.27
C ASN A 22 13.44 4.63 8.90
N LEU A 23 13.18 5.27 7.74
CA LEU A 23 14.01 6.41 7.29
C LEU A 23 13.98 7.59 8.25
N ALA A 24 12.84 7.90 8.85
CA ALA A 24 12.73 9.02 9.79
C ALA A 24 13.59 8.77 11.04
N GLU A 25 13.59 7.56 11.57
CA GLU A 25 14.44 7.14 12.69
C GLU A 25 15.94 7.14 12.32
N CYS A 26 16.26 6.95 11.04
CA CYS A 26 17.61 7.07 10.52
C CYS A 26 18.07 8.53 10.30
N GLY A 27 17.24 9.53 10.60
CA GLY A 27 17.56 10.95 10.44
C GLY A 27 17.13 11.55 9.09
N TYR A 28 16.26 10.88 8.34
CA TYR A 28 15.74 11.31 7.05
C TYR A 28 14.21 11.45 7.03
N PRO A 29 13.62 12.33 7.91
CA PRO A 29 12.16 12.44 8.03
C PRO A 29 11.49 13.04 6.79
N ASP A 30 12.24 13.81 5.99
CA ASP A 30 11.71 14.49 4.81
C ASP A 30 11.71 13.63 3.54
N ILE A 31 12.35 12.45 3.60
CA ILE A 31 12.34 11.53 2.47
C ILE A 31 11.01 10.76 2.47
N LYS A 32 10.14 11.16 1.55
CA LYS A 32 8.90 10.43 1.28
C LYS A 32 9.17 9.32 0.29
N VAL A 33 8.94 8.10 0.70
CA VAL A 33 8.90 6.97 -0.21
C VAL A 33 7.44 6.72 -0.55
N PRO A 34 7.03 6.88 -1.82
CA PRO A 34 5.67 6.56 -2.22
C PRO A 34 5.36 5.14 -1.80
N GLY A 35 4.19 4.93 -1.23
CA GLY A 35 3.78 3.68 -0.61
C GLY A 35 4.16 2.47 -1.46
N GLY A 36 4.55 1.40 -0.78
CA GLY A 36 5.05 0.18 -1.41
C GLY A 36 4.05 -0.47 -2.37
N SER A 37 4.40 -1.65 -2.85
CA SER A 37 3.52 -2.42 -3.74
C SER A 37 2.19 -2.74 -3.05
N PHE A 38 1.12 -2.13 -3.49
CA PHE A 38 -0.24 -2.45 -3.05
C PHE A 38 -0.96 -3.36 -4.05
N ARG A 39 -2.03 -4.01 -3.60
CA ARG A 39 -2.90 -4.84 -4.43
C ARG A 39 -4.32 -4.31 -4.34
N SER A 40 -4.99 -4.23 -5.48
CA SER A 40 -6.37 -3.74 -5.55
C SER A 40 -7.28 -4.73 -6.28
N LEU A 41 -8.55 -4.70 -5.93
CA LEU A 41 -9.62 -5.33 -6.71
C LEU A 41 -10.20 -4.27 -7.65
N MET A 42 -10.28 -4.62 -8.92
CA MET A 42 -10.82 -3.73 -9.95
C MET A 42 -12.03 -4.37 -10.63
N VAL A 43 -12.96 -3.53 -11.04
CA VAL A 43 -14.13 -3.92 -11.81
C VAL A 43 -14.13 -3.21 -13.16
N LYS A 44 -14.86 -3.75 -14.13
CA LYS A 44 -15.01 -3.12 -15.45
C LYS A 44 -15.77 -1.79 -15.32
N LYS A 45 -15.38 -0.78 -16.11
CA LYS A 45 -16.11 0.49 -16.21
C LYS A 45 -17.58 0.22 -16.58
N GLY A 46 -18.50 0.85 -15.85
CA GLY A 46 -19.94 0.68 -16.03
C GLY A 46 -20.54 -0.45 -15.21
N THR A 47 -19.76 -1.09 -14.30
CA THR A 47 -20.33 -1.99 -13.30
C THR A 47 -21.28 -1.19 -12.39
N PRO A 48 -22.52 -1.66 -12.15
CA PRO A 48 -23.49 -0.97 -11.31
C PRO A 48 -22.98 -0.78 -9.87
N ASP A 49 -23.32 0.35 -9.24
CA ASP A 49 -22.82 0.71 -7.90
C ASP A 49 -23.17 -0.34 -6.84
N TYR A 50 -24.38 -0.90 -6.87
CA TYR A 50 -24.77 -1.96 -5.92
C TYR A 50 -23.88 -3.22 -6.00
N VAL A 51 -23.34 -3.54 -7.19
CA VAL A 51 -22.39 -4.65 -7.38
C VAL A 51 -21.04 -4.28 -6.80
N ILE A 52 -20.60 -3.03 -7.01
CA ILE A 52 -19.34 -2.52 -6.48
C ILE A 52 -19.37 -2.54 -4.95
N GLU A 53 -20.44 -2.03 -4.35
CA GLU A 53 -20.63 -2.03 -2.89
C GLU A 53 -20.65 -3.46 -2.32
N TRP A 54 -21.41 -4.36 -2.95
CA TRP A 54 -21.46 -5.76 -2.53
C TRP A 54 -20.08 -6.43 -2.60
N LEU A 55 -19.32 -6.22 -3.69
CA LEU A 55 -17.95 -6.75 -3.82
C LEU A 55 -17.01 -6.17 -2.77
N ALA A 56 -17.13 -4.88 -2.47
CA ALA A 56 -16.34 -4.22 -1.45
C ALA A 56 -16.61 -4.80 -0.06
N ASP A 57 -17.90 -5.08 0.28
CA ASP A 57 -18.28 -5.71 1.54
C ASP A 57 -17.76 -7.14 1.65
N VAL A 58 -17.81 -7.92 0.57
CA VAL A 58 -17.26 -9.27 0.54
C VAL A 58 -15.75 -9.26 0.70
N ALA A 59 -15.08 -8.34 0.01
CA ALA A 59 -13.62 -8.17 0.12
C ALA A 59 -13.20 -7.77 1.53
N GLU A 60 -13.93 -6.87 2.17
CA GLU A 60 -13.70 -6.47 3.56
C GLU A 60 -13.81 -7.66 4.52
N LYS A 61 -14.89 -8.44 4.43
CA LYS A 61 -15.08 -9.64 5.25
C LYS A 61 -13.97 -10.67 5.01
N ALA A 62 -13.57 -10.88 3.75
CA ALA A 62 -12.48 -11.79 3.41
C ALA A 62 -11.15 -11.30 3.98
N PHE A 63 -10.86 -9.99 3.87
CA PHE A 63 -9.63 -9.39 4.38
C PHE A 63 -9.50 -9.56 5.89
N PHE A 64 -10.56 -9.35 6.66
CA PHE A 64 -10.55 -9.48 8.11
C PHE A 64 -10.80 -10.92 8.60
N SER A 65 -10.89 -11.90 7.72
CA SER A 65 -10.95 -13.31 8.13
C SER A 65 -9.63 -13.77 8.76
N GLU A 66 -9.70 -14.63 9.77
CA GLU A 66 -8.52 -15.19 10.46
C GLU A 66 -7.52 -15.81 9.48
N SER A 67 -8.02 -16.61 8.53
CA SER A 67 -7.19 -17.27 7.54
C SER A 67 -6.41 -16.31 6.65
N PHE A 68 -7.01 -15.19 6.27
CA PHE A 68 -6.35 -14.19 5.43
C PHE A 68 -5.36 -13.34 6.25
N GLN A 69 -5.69 -13.00 7.48
CA GLN A 69 -4.77 -12.31 8.40
C GLN A 69 -3.53 -13.17 8.69
N ASP A 70 -3.71 -14.47 8.94
CA ASP A 70 -2.62 -15.41 9.10
C ASP A 70 -1.77 -15.55 7.83
N PHE A 71 -2.39 -15.56 6.67
CA PHE A 71 -1.68 -15.57 5.39
C PHE A 71 -0.81 -14.32 5.24
N MET A 72 -1.35 -13.14 5.53
CA MET A 72 -0.59 -11.89 5.46
C MET A 72 0.59 -11.89 6.41
N LYS A 73 0.38 -12.26 7.67
CA LYS A 73 1.43 -12.34 8.67
C LYS A 73 2.56 -13.31 8.26
N ARG A 74 2.22 -14.50 7.78
CA ARG A 74 3.22 -15.48 7.31
C ARG A 74 4.03 -15.01 6.11
N ASN A 75 3.46 -14.14 5.28
CA ASN A 75 4.12 -13.59 4.09
C ASN A 75 4.72 -12.19 4.31
N GLY A 76 4.72 -11.68 5.54
CA GLY A 76 5.27 -10.36 5.87
C GLY A 76 4.55 -9.20 5.17
N LEU A 77 3.26 -9.37 4.89
CA LEU A 77 2.45 -8.33 4.28
C LEU A 77 1.91 -7.40 5.37
N ILE A 78 2.00 -6.11 5.15
CA ILE A 78 1.43 -5.10 6.06
C ILE A 78 -0.07 -4.97 5.76
N PRO A 79 -0.96 -5.25 6.75
CA PRO A 79 -2.38 -5.09 6.54
C PRO A 79 -2.76 -3.63 6.33
N ALA A 80 -3.30 -3.30 5.16
CA ALA A 80 -3.73 -1.94 4.84
C ALA A 80 -4.98 -2.00 3.96
N PHE A 81 -6.13 -2.25 4.59
CA PHE A 81 -7.42 -2.28 3.88
C PHE A 81 -7.95 -0.86 3.70
N ARG A 82 -8.33 -0.55 2.47
CA ARG A 82 -9.04 0.69 2.11
C ARG A 82 -10.20 0.35 1.20
N LYS A 83 -11.35 0.93 1.48
CA LYS A 83 -12.60 0.64 0.80
C LYS A 83 -13.06 1.83 -0.01
N LEU A 84 -13.51 1.60 -1.23
CA LEU A 84 -14.20 2.57 -2.10
C LEU A 84 -13.49 3.95 -2.15
N ASP A 85 -14.11 4.99 -1.60
CA ASP A 85 -13.62 6.36 -1.69
C ASP A 85 -12.31 6.56 -0.92
N GLU A 86 -12.10 5.84 0.16
CA GLU A 86 -10.83 5.85 0.89
C GLU A 86 -9.70 5.32 -0.01
N PHE A 87 -9.95 4.23 -0.74
CA PHE A 87 -8.98 3.71 -1.70
C PHE A 87 -8.77 4.67 -2.87
N ARG A 88 -9.83 5.30 -3.40
CA ARG A 88 -9.70 6.29 -4.48
C ARG A 88 -8.85 7.49 -4.08
N ALA A 89 -9.03 8.00 -2.86
CA ALA A 89 -8.24 9.11 -2.34
C ALA A 89 -6.76 8.72 -2.16
N TYR A 90 -6.51 7.52 -1.64
CA TYR A 90 -5.17 6.97 -1.49
C TYR A 90 -4.47 6.78 -2.84
N ASP A 91 -5.14 6.18 -3.82
CA ASP A 91 -4.62 5.93 -5.17
C ASP A 91 -4.29 7.25 -5.89
N ALA A 92 -5.17 8.26 -5.79
CA ALA A 92 -4.92 9.58 -6.34
C ALA A 92 -3.68 10.25 -5.72
N GLY A 93 -3.47 10.10 -4.41
CA GLY A 93 -2.28 10.60 -3.72
C GLY A 93 -1.00 9.91 -4.21
N ILE A 94 -1.02 8.59 -4.32
CA ILE A 94 0.11 7.81 -4.83
C ILE A 94 0.45 8.19 -6.28
N ILE A 95 -0.55 8.35 -7.14
CA ILE A 95 -0.34 8.78 -8.53
C ILE A 95 0.36 10.14 -8.55
N ALA A 96 -0.09 11.10 -7.74
CA ALA A 96 0.52 12.42 -7.67
C ALA A 96 1.98 12.37 -7.20
N ASP A 97 2.27 11.58 -6.17
CA ASP A 97 3.64 11.42 -5.65
C ASP A 97 4.57 10.78 -6.68
N TYR A 98 4.12 9.72 -7.36
CA TYR A 98 4.90 9.09 -8.43
C TYR A 98 5.10 10.02 -9.64
N GLU A 99 4.11 10.85 -9.97
CA GLU A 99 4.24 11.81 -11.07
C GLU A 99 5.39 12.79 -10.83
N VAL A 100 5.55 13.28 -9.60
CA VAL A 100 6.66 14.16 -9.22
C VAL A 100 7.99 13.42 -9.40
N ILE A 101 8.13 12.23 -8.82
CA ILE A 101 9.37 11.43 -8.86
C ILE A 101 9.76 11.08 -10.30
N LEU A 102 8.79 10.66 -11.12
CA LEU A 102 9.05 10.30 -12.52
C LEU A 102 9.48 11.50 -13.36
N LYS A 103 8.93 12.70 -13.08
CA LYS A 103 9.36 13.93 -13.73
C LYS A 103 10.77 14.32 -13.33
N GLU A 104 11.10 14.27 -12.05
CA GLU A 104 12.45 14.56 -11.54
C GLU A 104 13.49 13.57 -12.06
N ALA A 105 13.11 12.31 -12.25
CA ALA A 105 13.97 11.27 -12.79
C ALA A 105 14.06 11.27 -14.34
N ASP A 106 13.38 12.19 -15.04
CA ASP A 106 13.25 12.22 -16.52
C ASP A 106 12.68 10.92 -17.11
N LEU A 107 11.82 10.25 -16.34
CA LEU A 107 11.18 9.00 -16.74
C LEU A 107 9.70 9.18 -17.12
N TYR A 108 9.14 10.36 -16.92
CA TYR A 108 7.75 10.66 -17.21
C TYR A 108 7.57 10.93 -18.71
N LYS A 109 7.13 9.93 -19.45
CA LYS A 109 6.73 10.08 -20.85
C LYS A 109 5.21 10.12 -20.93
N MET A 110 4.64 11.31 -21.09
CA MET A 110 3.26 11.44 -21.55
C MET A 110 3.21 10.96 -23.01
N GLN A 111 2.46 9.91 -23.27
CA GLN A 111 2.01 9.55 -24.60
C GLN A 111 0.65 10.20 -24.88
#